data_67dae31913464e1faf30d48ad0dc69cc
#
_entry.id   67dae31913464e1faf30d48ad0dc69cc
#
_cell.length_a   1.000
_cell.length_b   1.000
_cell.length_c   1.000
_cell.angle_alpha   90.00
_cell.angle_beta   90.00
_cell.angle_gamma   90.00
#
_symmetry.space_group_name_H-M   'P 1'
#
loop_
_entity.id
_entity.type
_entity.pdbx_description
1 polymer ?
#
loop_
_entity_poly.entity_id
_entity_poly.type
_entity_poly.pdbx_seq_one_letter_code
_entity_poly.pdbx_strand_id
1 'polypeptide(L)'
;MFQSRNGTAGWGRQFARGRIYANWPSLGGHVPELLQEFLWFAGWRRLTAAVATIVLGAIFEGAGILIVIQVVQLLLVTGTPPASPFEGHLAATGVFAGIGAGGQVAASLALVVVAIVARGFLLTARDTLLARLQHGFVQTIKLSLLEKLANARWVDIARYDRSVLVQMLGSEMMQLAMAVHYGLAICVSLVFLVAMAGFAIYLAPTLALLIFGFLGAVLFASAFYVHHSSSYGKRLLDEDLAMSQTALRFLDTIKLARAHGLQHSFLERYAEASARALDQRITFVRLLSASRNGLIAAGALIAVAAMIWGTLVLDVPPLELMAFVVILLRLAGPALCIQQGVQQIANSVPRFALARQLTDSLGMPDRVVSAGLARTLRGGAVVDVRHVGLERSTGSSAPGNLVDISFVAQSGEIVGLSGPSGSGKTTLLDIICGLLEPSSGTVRVDGSAPSANCDRIYLGQEPGLYAGSLRDNMLWFAPGSSDSAMTKALLELGGERFLERMPKGLDTVVADGGGNLSAGERQRVALARAILRNPRLILLDEATSSLDRASEASVLEVLRALPTTPTIILVSHRRETLSACDRIVELSGGRLVDPAPWCPSECAAKHA
;
A
#
# COMPACT_ATOMS: atom_id res chain seq x y z
N MET A 1 -33.21 -15.67 36.52
CA MET A 1 -33.97 -16.73 35.85
C MET A 1 -34.41 -16.19 34.49
N PHE A 2 -33.60 -16.37 33.48
CA PHE A 2 -34.02 -16.46 32.08
C PHE A 2 -32.78 -16.88 31.27
N GLN A 3 -32.74 -18.16 30.97
CA GLN A 3 -31.85 -18.74 29.94
C GLN A 3 -32.37 -18.29 28.61
N SER A 4 -31.51 -17.71 27.75
CA SER A 4 -31.77 -17.57 26.35
C SER A 4 -30.67 -18.21 25.53
N ARG A 5 -31.12 -19.04 24.67
CA ARG A 5 -30.45 -19.96 23.77
C ARG A 5 -29.53 -19.30 22.76
N ASN A 6 -28.41 -19.96 22.55
CA ASN A 6 -27.52 -19.87 21.38
C ASN A 6 -28.26 -19.77 20.05
N GLY A 7 -27.94 -18.74 19.26
CA GLY A 7 -28.47 -18.54 17.90
C GLY A 7 -27.68 -17.65 16.96
N THR A 8 -26.54 -17.07 17.37
CA THR A 8 -25.81 -16.08 16.55
C THR A 8 -24.40 -16.49 16.11
N ALA A 9 -24.01 -17.75 16.27
CA ALA A 9 -22.63 -18.21 15.99
C ALA A 9 -22.38 -18.64 14.54
N GLY A 10 -23.36 -18.50 13.62
CA GLY A 10 -23.27 -19.06 12.25
C GLY A 10 -22.73 -18.12 11.18
N TRP A 11 -22.95 -16.82 11.29
CA TRP A 11 -22.68 -15.86 10.18
C TRP A 11 -21.28 -15.28 10.16
N GLY A 12 -20.61 -15.18 11.31
CA GLY A 12 -19.24 -14.62 11.39
C GLY A 12 -18.14 -15.55 10.92
N ARG A 13 -18.36 -16.87 10.89
CA ARG A 13 -17.31 -17.85 10.57
C ARG A 13 -17.21 -18.21 9.09
N GLN A 14 -18.21 -17.93 8.28
CA GLN A 14 -18.17 -18.23 6.84
C GLN A 14 -17.44 -17.17 6.01
N PHE A 15 -17.42 -15.90 6.43
CA PHE A 15 -16.73 -14.84 5.70
C PHE A 15 -15.24 -14.70 6.04
N ALA A 16 -14.81 -15.09 7.24
CA ALA A 16 -13.40 -15.00 7.65
C ALA A 16 -12.53 -16.19 7.18
N ARG A 17 -13.11 -17.26 6.64
CA ARG A 17 -12.37 -18.48 6.25
C ARG A 17 -12.34 -18.79 4.75
N GLY A 18 -12.91 -17.97 3.92
CA GLY A 18 -13.12 -18.29 2.50
C GLY A 18 -12.17 -17.59 1.54
N ARG A 19 -11.08 -18.21 1.16
CA ARG A 19 -10.49 -18.21 -0.18
C ARG A 19 -9.38 -17.26 -0.58
N ILE A 20 -9.01 -16.21 0.16
CA ILE A 20 -7.86 -15.38 -0.25
C ILE A 20 -6.52 -16.05 0.13
N TYR A 21 -6.51 -16.95 1.11
CA TYR A 21 -5.29 -17.50 1.72
C TYR A 21 -5.06 -19.01 1.52
N ALA A 22 -5.81 -19.67 0.65
CA ALA A 22 -5.76 -21.14 0.50
C ALA A 22 -4.47 -21.69 -0.13
N ASN A 23 -3.69 -20.87 -0.86
CA ASN A 23 -2.45 -21.26 -1.54
C ASN A 23 -1.28 -20.34 -1.16
N TRP A 24 -0.88 -20.33 0.12
CA TRP A 24 0.36 -19.65 0.48
C TRP A 24 1.54 -20.60 0.29
N PRO A 25 2.50 -20.27 -0.59
CA PRO A 25 3.77 -20.97 -0.67
C PRO A 25 4.50 -20.85 0.68
N SER A 26 5.36 -21.82 0.98
CA SER A 26 6.13 -21.87 2.22
C SER A 26 6.80 -20.52 2.50
N LEU A 27 6.59 -19.96 3.68
CA LEU A 27 7.06 -18.62 4.10
C LEU A 27 8.56 -18.39 3.89
N GLY A 28 9.38 -19.45 3.77
CA GLY A 28 10.81 -19.37 3.46
C GLY A 28 11.15 -18.87 2.05
N GLY A 29 10.20 -18.92 1.09
CA GLY A 29 10.42 -18.50 -0.30
C GLY A 29 10.47 -16.97 -0.51
N HIS A 30 9.81 -16.18 0.32
CA HIS A 30 9.66 -14.74 0.08
C HIS A 30 10.77 -13.86 0.69
N VAL A 31 11.56 -14.35 1.63
CA VAL A 31 12.71 -13.61 2.17
C VAL A 31 13.79 -13.38 1.11
N PRO A 32 14.24 -14.40 0.36
CA PRO A 32 15.18 -14.19 -0.72
C PRO A 32 14.65 -13.29 -1.84
N GLU A 33 13.35 -13.34 -2.13
CA GLU A 33 12.71 -12.46 -3.11
C GLU A 33 12.72 -10.99 -2.68
N LEU A 34 12.35 -10.70 -1.43
CA LEU A 34 12.45 -9.35 -0.86
C LEU A 34 13.88 -8.82 -0.93
N LEU A 35 14.86 -9.66 -0.58
CA LEU A 35 16.27 -9.30 -0.63
C LEU A 35 16.74 -9.05 -2.07
N GLN A 36 16.34 -9.88 -3.01
CA GLN A 36 16.68 -9.74 -4.43
C GLN A 36 16.11 -8.44 -5.02
N GLU A 37 14.84 -8.14 -4.76
CA GLU A 37 14.21 -6.89 -5.21
C GLU A 37 14.89 -5.66 -4.59
N PHE A 38 15.22 -5.73 -3.30
CA PHE A 38 15.95 -4.65 -2.63
C PHE A 38 17.34 -4.45 -3.21
N LEU A 39 18.11 -5.51 -3.46
CA LEU A 39 19.45 -5.44 -4.04
C LEU A 39 19.41 -4.86 -5.47
N TRP A 40 18.42 -5.25 -6.25
CA TRP A 40 18.21 -4.70 -7.59
C TRP A 40 17.88 -3.20 -7.55
N PHE A 41 16.99 -2.78 -6.63
CA PHE A 41 16.64 -1.36 -6.43
C PHE A 41 17.84 -0.53 -5.95
N ALA A 42 18.58 -1.03 -4.96
CA ALA A 42 19.70 -0.30 -4.36
C ALA A 42 20.81 -0.03 -5.38
N GLY A 43 21.07 -0.97 -6.28
CA GLY A 43 22.15 -0.92 -7.26
C GLY A 43 23.53 -0.96 -6.60
N TRP A 44 24.53 -1.44 -7.34
CA TRP A 44 25.87 -1.70 -6.77
C TRP A 44 26.57 -0.44 -6.24
N ARG A 45 26.40 0.74 -6.87
CA ARG A 45 27.04 2.00 -6.43
C ARG A 45 26.56 2.49 -5.06
N ARG A 46 25.25 2.41 -4.82
CA ARG A 46 24.68 2.82 -3.52
C ARG A 46 24.99 1.80 -2.43
N LEU A 47 25.00 0.53 -2.77
CA LEU A 47 25.41 -0.55 -1.88
C LEU A 47 26.89 -0.43 -1.48
N THR A 48 27.79 -0.19 -2.42
CA THR A 48 29.22 0.00 -2.11
C THR A 48 29.44 1.24 -1.26
N ALA A 49 28.74 2.35 -1.51
CA ALA A 49 28.80 3.54 -0.68
C ALA A 49 28.28 3.26 0.75
N ALA A 50 27.18 2.51 0.88
CA ALA A 50 26.65 2.10 2.19
C ALA A 50 27.65 1.21 2.93
N VAL A 51 28.18 0.19 2.28
CA VAL A 51 29.21 -0.69 2.88
C VAL A 51 30.46 0.09 3.28
N ALA A 52 30.94 0.99 2.43
CA ALA A 52 32.10 1.82 2.73
C ALA A 52 31.88 2.70 3.97
N THR A 53 30.72 3.36 4.07
CA THR A 53 30.38 4.18 5.25
C THR A 53 30.23 3.34 6.53
N ILE A 54 29.71 2.10 6.41
CA ILE A 54 29.60 1.16 7.53
C ILE A 54 30.99 0.71 8.00
N VAL A 55 31.84 0.29 7.06
CA VAL A 55 33.22 -0.18 7.38
C VAL A 55 34.03 0.96 7.99
N LEU A 56 34.01 2.15 7.41
CA LEU A 56 34.66 3.31 7.95
C LEU A 56 34.15 3.63 9.37
N GLY A 57 32.84 3.58 9.60
CA GLY A 57 32.23 3.76 10.92
C GLY A 57 32.76 2.77 11.96
N ALA A 58 32.86 1.49 11.58
CA ALA A 58 33.39 0.43 12.45
C ALA A 58 34.88 0.63 12.76
N ILE A 59 35.68 1.06 11.78
CA ILE A 59 37.10 1.37 11.98
C ILE A 59 37.26 2.54 12.96
N PHE A 60 36.53 3.63 12.78
CA PHE A 60 36.58 4.78 13.70
C PHE A 60 36.12 4.41 15.12
N GLU A 61 35.18 3.49 15.26
CA GLU A 61 34.73 2.99 16.56
C GLU A 61 35.82 2.15 17.25
N GLY A 62 36.49 1.26 16.51
CA GLY A 62 37.61 0.49 17.00
C GLY A 62 38.80 1.36 17.40
N ALA A 63 39.19 2.30 16.54
CA ALA A 63 40.28 3.24 16.82
C ALA A 63 39.99 4.10 18.07
N GLY A 64 38.73 4.54 18.25
CA GLY A 64 38.34 5.29 19.45
C GLY A 64 38.55 4.51 20.75
N ILE A 65 38.29 3.21 20.77
CA ILE A 65 38.54 2.36 21.96
C ILE A 65 40.01 2.26 22.24
N LEU A 66 40.83 2.06 21.21
CA LEU A 66 42.31 1.97 21.39
C LEU A 66 42.87 3.25 21.99
N ILE A 67 42.44 4.43 21.51
CA ILE A 67 42.88 5.72 22.00
C ILE A 67 42.47 5.92 23.49
N VAL A 68 41.22 5.51 23.84
CA VAL A 68 40.76 5.60 25.24
C VAL A 68 41.59 4.70 26.17
N ILE A 69 41.87 3.46 25.76
CA ILE A 69 42.72 2.54 26.54
C ILE A 69 44.09 3.17 26.75
N GLN A 70 44.68 3.78 25.74
CA GLN A 70 45.98 4.44 25.81
C GLN A 70 45.98 5.65 26.76
N VAL A 71 44.91 6.49 26.71
CA VAL A 71 44.75 7.62 27.64
C VAL A 71 44.62 7.13 29.08
N VAL A 72 43.88 6.06 29.33
CA VAL A 72 43.74 5.46 30.66
C VAL A 72 45.08 4.90 31.16
N GLN A 73 45.84 4.22 30.30
CA GLN A 73 47.18 3.74 30.64
C GLN A 73 48.12 4.91 31.00
N LEU A 74 48.12 5.99 30.22
CA LEU A 74 48.94 7.18 30.45
C LEU A 74 48.60 7.90 31.77
N LEU A 75 47.33 7.84 32.19
CA LEU A 75 46.85 8.45 33.45
C LEU A 75 47.08 7.58 34.69
N LEU A 76 47.09 6.25 34.55
CA LEU A 76 47.21 5.32 35.67
C LEU A 76 48.66 4.89 35.97
N VAL A 77 49.56 4.97 34.98
CA VAL A 77 50.96 4.50 35.14
C VAL A 77 51.88 5.67 35.40
N THR A 78 52.13 5.97 36.68
CA THR A 78 53.16 6.90 37.15
C THR A 78 54.52 6.21 37.37
N GLY A 79 54.87 5.24 36.52
CA GLY A 79 56.17 4.54 36.60
C GLY A 79 56.35 3.66 35.37
N THR A 80 57.62 3.53 34.93
CA THR A 80 58.12 2.83 33.74
C THR A 80 57.06 2.09 32.87
N PRO A 81 56.89 2.48 31.61
CA PRO A 81 55.88 1.90 30.76
C PRO A 81 56.14 0.41 30.47
N PRO A 82 55.19 -0.50 30.65
CA PRO A 82 55.30 -1.82 30.05
C PRO A 82 55.25 -1.66 28.53
N ALA A 83 56.17 -2.27 27.83
CA ALA A 83 56.22 -2.30 26.38
C ALA A 83 54.96 -2.99 25.81
N SER A 84 53.89 -2.24 25.55
CA SER A 84 52.75 -2.74 24.83
C SER A 84 53.08 -2.82 23.33
N PRO A 85 52.57 -3.82 22.60
CA PRO A 85 52.81 -3.92 21.15
C PRO A 85 52.42 -2.67 20.37
N PHE A 86 51.61 -1.79 20.98
CA PHE A 86 51.09 -0.57 20.38
C PHE A 86 52.00 0.64 20.52
N GLU A 87 52.86 0.68 21.55
CA GLU A 87 53.85 1.75 21.71
C GLU A 87 54.85 1.76 20.55
N GLY A 88 55.21 0.58 20.01
CA GLY A 88 56.05 0.48 18.83
C GLY A 88 55.51 1.16 17.60
N HIS A 89 54.18 1.16 17.39
CA HIS A 89 53.55 1.73 16.19
C HIS A 89 53.33 3.24 16.26
N LEU A 90 52.94 3.79 17.44
CA LEU A 90 52.76 5.24 17.61
C LEU A 90 54.06 5.98 17.82
N ALA A 91 55.03 5.37 18.53
CA ALA A 91 56.38 5.89 18.61
C ALA A 91 57.09 5.87 17.25
N ALA A 92 56.82 4.87 16.42
CA ALA A 92 57.37 4.78 15.06
C ALA A 92 56.81 5.85 14.11
N THR A 93 55.60 6.41 14.38
CA THR A 93 55.02 7.50 13.53
C THR A 93 55.63 8.87 13.83
N GLY A 94 56.42 9.04 14.90
CA GLY A 94 57.11 10.29 15.22
C GLY A 94 56.20 11.50 15.52
N VAL A 95 54.86 11.33 15.50
CA VAL A 95 53.90 12.43 15.62
C VAL A 95 53.97 13.16 16.97
N PHE A 96 54.47 12.49 18.01
CA PHE A 96 54.61 13.05 19.38
C PHE A 96 56.05 13.19 19.86
N ALA A 97 57.04 12.97 18.98
CA ALA A 97 58.45 13.11 19.32
C ALA A 97 58.81 14.58 19.60
N GLY A 98 59.15 14.90 20.85
CA GLY A 98 59.55 16.25 21.26
C GLY A 98 58.53 17.02 22.10
N ILE A 99 57.34 16.45 22.39
CA ILE A 99 56.34 17.08 23.25
C ILE A 99 56.46 16.50 24.68
N GLY A 100 56.49 17.34 25.69
CA GLY A 100 56.58 16.90 27.11
C GLY A 100 55.28 16.10 27.49
N ALA A 101 55.33 15.28 28.54
CA ALA A 101 54.29 14.36 28.96
C ALA A 101 52.88 15.01 29.04
N GLY A 102 52.78 16.23 29.56
CA GLY A 102 51.51 16.98 29.59
C GLY A 102 50.99 17.36 28.22
N GLY A 103 51.89 17.66 27.27
CA GLY A 103 51.52 17.95 25.88
C GLY A 103 51.04 16.70 25.12
N GLN A 104 51.61 15.53 25.40
CA GLN A 104 51.18 14.26 24.82
C GLN A 104 49.74 13.88 25.27
N VAL A 105 49.42 14.08 26.55
CA VAL A 105 48.04 13.88 27.08
C VAL A 105 47.07 14.84 26.40
N ALA A 106 47.42 16.12 26.29
CA ALA A 106 46.55 17.12 25.65
C ALA A 106 46.31 16.80 24.15
N ALA A 107 47.33 16.40 23.41
CA ALA A 107 47.24 16.01 22.00
C ALA A 107 46.41 14.73 21.80
N SER A 108 46.57 13.74 22.68
CA SER A 108 45.77 12.52 22.66
C SER A 108 44.29 12.80 22.92
N LEU A 109 43.96 13.65 23.90
CA LEU A 109 42.61 14.09 24.18
C LEU A 109 42.01 14.88 23.00
N ALA A 110 42.77 15.79 22.39
CA ALA A 110 42.33 16.51 21.20
C ALA A 110 42.02 15.56 20.03
N LEU A 111 42.88 14.54 19.83
CA LEU A 111 42.65 13.51 18.80
C LEU A 111 41.37 12.70 19.07
N VAL A 112 41.08 12.36 20.34
CA VAL A 112 39.82 11.71 20.73
C VAL A 112 38.62 12.57 20.37
N VAL A 113 38.67 13.88 20.68
CA VAL A 113 37.57 14.80 20.35
C VAL A 113 37.35 14.88 18.83
N VAL A 114 38.43 15.03 18.06
CA VAL A 114 38.35 15.05 16.57
C VAL A 114 37.79 13.73 16.04
N ALA A 115 38.23 12.59 16.58
CA ALA A 115 37.72 11.28 16.18
C ALA A 115 36.21 11.12 16.49
N ILE A 116 35.77 11.58 17.66
CA ILE A 116 34.33 11.55 18.06
C ILE A 116 33.48 12.42 17.11
N VAL A 117 33.95 13.64 16.80
CA VAL A 117 33.25 14.55 15.89
C VAL A 117 33.20 13.97 14.47
N ALA A 118 34.33 13.48 13.96
CA ALA A 118 34.40 12.86 12.64
C ALA A 118 33.47 11.61 12.55
N ARG A 119 33.48 10.78 13.61
CA ARG A 119 32.57 9.65 13.74
C ARG A 119 31.10 10.09 13.71
N GLY A 120 30.73 11.14 14.45
CA GLY A 120 29.37 11.69 14.46
C GLY A 120 28.91 12.09 13.07
N PHE A 121 29.77 12.75 12.30
CA PHE A 121 29.48 13.15 10.93
C PHE A 121 29.30 11.93 10.00
N LEU A 122 30.16 10.94 10.12
CA LEU A 122 30.11 9.71 9.34
C LEU A 122 28.86 8.89 9.65
N LEU A 123 28.46 8.78 10.92
CA LEU A 123 27.25 8.09 11.33
C LEU A 123 26.01 8.79 10.78
N THR A 124 25.95 10.12 10.83
CA THR A 124 24.85 10.90 10.25
C THR A 124 24.73 10.70 8.74
N ALA A 125 25.85 10.71 8.03
CA ALA A 125 25.89 10.45 6.59
C ALA A 125 25.41 9.02 6.27
N ARG A 126 25.88 8.03 7.02
CA ARG A 126 25.43 6.64 6.92
C ARG A 126 23.93 6.51 7.13
N ASP A 127 23.41 7.04 8.24
CA ASP A 127 22.01 6.90 8.61
C ASP A 127 21.10 7.61 7.59
N THR A 128 21.54 8.74 7.06
CA THR A 128 20.83 9.45 5.97
C THR A 128 20.81 8.62 4.68
N LEU A 129 21.92 7.97 4.32
CA LEU A 129 22.01 7.11 3.15
C LEU A 129 21.11 5.89 3.29
N LEU A 130 21.14 5.22 4.44
CA LEU A 130 20.31 4.06 4.74
C LEU A 130 18.82 4.43 4.74
N ALA A 131 18.44 5.58 5.30
CA ALA A 131 17.07 6.08 5.28
C ALA A 131 16.57 6.35 3.84
N ARG A 132 17.42 6.94 2.98
CA ARG A 132 17.08 7.13 1.56
C ARG A 132 16.87 5.81 0.83
N LEU A 133 17.68 4.80 1.10
CA LEU A 133 17.51 3.47 0.51
C LEU A 133 16.21 2.81 0.99
N GLN A 134 15.95 2.86 2.30
CA GLN A 134 14.76 2.30 2.92
C GLN A 134 13.47 2.92 2.37
N HIS A 135 13.33 4.24 2.48
CA HIS A 135 12.12 4.93 2.06
C HIS A 135 11.95 4.96 0.54
N GLY A 136 13.05 5.07 -0.21
CA GLY A 136 13.04 5.01 -1.67
C GLY A 136 12.53 3.66 -2.19
N PHE A 137 12.98 2.56 -1.61
CA PHE A 137 12.52 1.21 -1.96
C PHE A 137 11.02 1.03 -1.72
N VAL A 138 10.55 1.41 -0.53
CA VAL A 138 9.13 1.29 -0.19
C VAL A 138 8.25 2.20 -1.06
N GLN A 139 8.73 3.41 -1.38
CA GLN A 139 8.05 4.30 -2.30
C GLN A 139 7.94 3.68 -3.70
N THR A 140 8.98 3.01 -4.18
CA THR A 140 8.95 2.32 -5.48
C THR A 140 7.91 1.20 -5.49
N ILE A 141 7.85 0.36 -4.46
CA ILE A 141 6.84 -0.70 -4.34
C ILE A 141 5.43 -0.08 -4.29
N LYS A 142 5.25 0.98 -3.50
CA LYS A 142 3.96 1.67 -3.37
C LYS A 142 3.48 2.25 -4.69
N LEU A 143 4.37 2.93 -5.43
CA LEU A 143 4.04 3.49 -6.75
C LEU A 143 3.77 2.39 -7.78
N SER A 144 4.55 1.31 -7.78
CA SER A 144 4.32 0.16 -8.66
C SER A 144 2.96 -0.51 -8.38
N LEU A 145 2.57 -0.66 -7.11
CA LEU A 145 1.26 -1.18 -6.74
C LEU A 145 0.13 -0.23 -7.19
N LEU A 146 0.29 1.08 -7.00
CA LEU A 146 -0.68 2.08 -7.45
C LEU A 146 -0.81 2.10 -8.99
N GLU A 147 0.31 2.02 -9.71
CA GLU A 147 0.32 1.95 -11.17
C GLU A 147 -0.38 0.69 -11.68
N LYS A 148 -0.12 -0.46 -11.05
CA LYS A 148 -0.82 -1.70 -11.37
C LYS A 148 -2.31 -1.63 -11.05
N LEU A 149 -2.70 -1.06 -9.90
CA LEU A 149 -4.10 -0.83 -9.56
C LEU A 149 -4.78 0.11 -10.56
N ALA A 150 -4.11 1.19 -10.98
CA ALA A 150 -4.66 2.14 -11.93
C ALA A 150 -4.89 1.53 -13.33
N ASN A 151 -4.09 0.53 -13.70
CA ASN A 151 -4.14 -0.12 -15.01
C ASN A 151 -4.78 -1.53 -14.98
N ALA A 152 -5.14 -2.05 -13.80
CA ALA A 152 -5.72 -3.38 -13.67
C ALA A 152 -7.15 -3.43 -14.22
N ARG A 153 -7.58 -4.61 -14.63
CA ARG A 153 -8.98 -4.84 -15.02
C ARG A 153 -9.89 -4.63 -13.81
N TRP A 154 -11.04 -4.01 -14.03
CA TRP A 154 -12.01 -3.76 -12.96
C TRP A 154 -12.39 -5.01 -12.17
N VAL A 155 -12.56 -6.14 -12.87
CA VAL A 155 -12.89 -7.45 -12.27
C VAL A 155 -11.84 -7.89 -11.23
N ASP A 156 -10.58 -7.64 -11.50
CA ASP A 156 -9.48 -8.03 -10.60
C ASP A 156 -9.44 -7.12 -9.37
N ILE A 157 -9.71 -5.82 -9.54
CA ILE A 157 -9.83 -4.86 -8.42
C ILE A 157 -11.06 -5.17 -7.55
N ALA A 158 -12.21 -5.44 -8.16
CA ALA A 158 -13.47 -5.69 -7.48
C ALA A 158 -13.47 -6.97 -6.61
N ARG A 159 -12.48 -7.86 -6.78
CA ARG A 159 -12.30 -9.04 -5.93
C ARG A 159 -11.76 -8.70 -4.54
N TYR A 160 -11.12 -7.54 -4.39
CA TYR A 160 -10.50 -7.13 -3.14
C TYR A 160 -11.40 -6.16 -2.37
N ASP A 161 -11.47 -6.36 -1.07
CA ASP A 161 -12.11 -5.40 -0.17
C ASP A 161 -11.32 -4.08 -0.17
N ARG A 162 -12.02 -2.95 -0.28
CA ARG A 162 -11.42 -1.62 -0.25
C ARG A 162 -10.52 -1.39 0.97
N SER A 163 -10.88 -1.98 2.11
CA SER A 163 -10.10 -1.91 3.35
C SER A 163 -8.70 -2.50 3.19
N VAL A 164 -8.58 -3.64 2.48
CA VAL A 164 -7.30 -4.31 2.23
C VAL A 164 -6.40 -3.41 1.37
N LEU A 165 -6.94 -2.81 0.31
CA LEU A 165 -6.19 -1.92 -0.57
C LEU A 165 -5.71 -0.66 0.15
N VAL A 166 -6.58 -0.01 0.94
CA VAL A 166 -6.23 1.18 1.72
C VAL A 166 -5.17 0.85 2.77
N GLN A 167 -5.32 -0.26 3.49
CA GLN A 167 -4.39 -0.67 4.52
C GLN A 167 -3.03 -1.05 3.93
N MET A 168 -3.00 -1.76 2.80
CA MET A 168 -1.76 -2.07 2.09
C MET A 168 -1.01 -0.82 1.64
N LEU A 169 -1.69 0.17 1.08
CA LEU A 169 -1.07 1.44 0.67
C LEU A 169 -0.62 2.30 1.85
N GLY A 170 -1.18 2.09 3.04
CA GLY A 170 -0.91 2.84 4.27
C GLY A 170 0.02 2.11 5.23
N SER A 171 -0.58 1.48 6.25
CA SER A 171 0.12 0.91 7.42
C SER A 171 1.03 -0.27 7.07
N GLU A 172 0.63 -1.14 6.14
CA GLU A 172 1.43 -2.32 5.81
C GLU A 172 2.72 -1.95 5.07
N MET A 173 2.70 -0.90 4.23
CA MET A 173 3.91 -0.36 3.61
C MET A 173 4.88 0.23 4.64
N MET A 174 4.38 0.81 5.75
CA MET A 174 5.21 1.27 6.85
C MET A 174 5.90 0.09 7.55
N GLN A 175 5.18 -1.00 7.80
CA GLN A 175 5.76 -2.22 8.37
C GLN A 175 6.80 -2.86 7.45
N LEU A 176 6.58 -2.80 6.13
CA LEU A 176 7.58 -3.24 5.16
C LEU A 176 8.84 -2.36 5.19
N ALA A 177 8.68 -1.04 5.39
CA ALA A 177 9.81 -0.13 5.60
C ALA A 177 10.66 -0.52 6.82
N MET A 178 10.01 -0.96 7.91
CA MET A 178 10.72 -1.45 9.10
C MET A 178 11.51 -2.74 8.81
N ALA A 179 10.98 -3.66 8.00
CA ALA A 179 11.71 -4.86 7.58
C ALA A 179 13.01 -4.51 6.83
N VAL A 180 12.94 -3.55 5.91
CA VAL A 180 14.12 -3.06 5.17
C VAL A 180 15.11 -2.38 6.10
N HIS A 181 14.61 -1.56 7.05
CA HIS A 181 15.45 -0.93 8.08
C HIS A 181 16.25 -1.97 8.85
N TYR A 182 15.58 -2.99 9.39
CA TYR A 182 16.24 -4.04 10.15
C TYR A 182 17.19 -4.88 9.28
N GLY A 183 16.86 -5.11 8.01
CA GLY A 183 17.78 -5.76 7.08
C GLY A 183 19.10 -5.00 6.92
N LEU A 184 19.03 -3.69 6.73
CA LEU A 184 20.20 -2.82 6.66
C LEU A 184 20.94 -2.76 7.99
N ALA A 185 20.22 -2.70 9.12
CA ALA A 185 20.82 -2.69 10.46
C ALA A 185 21.55 -4.01 10.78
N ILE A 186 21.05 -5.15 10.32
CA ILE A 186 21.74 -6.45 10.39
C ILE A 186 23.06 -6.40 9.63
N CYS A 187 23.06 -5.86 8.40
CA CYS A 187 24.30 -5.72 7.63
C CYS A 187 25.36 -4.88 8.36
N VAL A 188 24.93 -3.75 8.92
CA VAL A 188 25.80 -2.90 9.76
C VAL A 188 26.36 -3.69 10.95
N SER A 189 25.47 -4.39 11.67
CA SER A 189 25.83 -5.15 12.86
C SER A 189 26.78 -6.31 12.56
N LEU A 190 26.60 -6.99 11.43
CA LEU A 190 27.50 -8.07 10.99
C LEU A 190 28.91 -7.56 10.71
N VAL A 191 29.05 -6.44 9.99
CA VAL A 191 30.37 -5.83 9.74
C VAL A 191 31.05 -5.46 11.06
N PHE A 192 30.29 -4.86 11.98
CA PHE A 192 30.80 -4.49 13.29
C PHE A 192 31.24 -5.72 14.12
N LEU A 193 30.43 -6.79 14.13
CA LEU A 193 30.77 -8.04 14.82
C LEU A 193 32.05 -8.67 14.27
N VAL A 194 32.21 -8.72 12.94
CA VAL A 194 33.44 -9.25 12.31
C VAL A 194 34.64 -8.42 12.69
N ALA A 195 34.54 -7.09 12.67
CA ALA A 195 35.62 -6.19 13.06
C ALA A 195 36.02 -6.38 14.55
N MET A 196 35.03 -6.45 15.43
CA MET A 196 35.28 -6.63 16.88
C MET A 196 35.80 -8.03 17.22
N ALA A 197 35.32 -9.08 16.51
CA ALA A 197 35.86 -10.44 16.67
C ALA A 197 37.34 -10.49 16.23
N GLY A 198 37.70 -9.86 15.12
CA GLY A 198 39.08 -9.75 14.67
C GLY A 198 39.95 -9.02 15.68
N PHE A 199 39.45 -7.94 16.26
CA PHE A 199 40.15 -7.22 17.33
C PHE A 199 40.30 -8.06 18.60
N ALA A 200 39.32 -8.83 18.99
CA ALA A 200 39.37 -9.72 20.14
C ALA A 200 40.42 -10.84 19.97
N ILE A 201 40.51 -11.44 18.75
CA ILE A 201 41.54 -12.44 18.43
C ILE A 201 42.93 -11.84 18.53
N TYR A 202 43.11 -10.59 18.09
CA TYR A 202 44.39 -9.90 18.18
C TYR A 202 44.81 -9.63 19.61
N LEU A 203 43.87 -9.23 20.48
CA LEU A 203 44.16 -8.83 21.87
C LEU A 203 44.30 -10.04 22.81
N ALA A 204 43.44 -11.03 22.73
CA ALA A 204 43.39 -12.19 23.61
C ALA A 204 42.85 -13.44 22.88
N PRO A 205 43.69 -14.16 22.11
CA PRO A 205 43.27 -15.26 21.26
C PRO A 205 42.60 -16.41 22.03
N THR A 206 43.06 -16.67 23.26
CA THR A 206 42.49 -17.71 24.13
C THR A 206 41.05 -17.42 24.57
N LEU A 207 40.73 -16.14 24.83
CA LEU A 207 39.40 -15.69 25.21
C LEU A 207 38.47 -15.50 24.00
N ALA A 208 39.02 -15.36 22.79
CA ALA A 208 38.25 -15.18 21.57
C ALA A 208 37.29 -16.36 21.30
N LEU A 209 37.65 -17.58 21.75
CA LEU A 209 36.78 -18.77 21.67
C LEU A 209 35.42 -18.57 22.38
N LEU A 210 35.40 -17.83 23.48
CA LEU A 210 34.15 -17.51 24.20
C LEU A 210 33.29 -16.50 23.44
N ILE A 211 33.89 -15.59 22.68
CA ILE A 211 33.18 -14.69 21.78
C ILE A 211 32.50 -15.48 20.64
N PHE A 212 33.21 -16.44 20.05
CA PHE A 212 32.58 -17.32 19.02
C PHE A 212 31.44 -18.16 19.59
N GLY A 213 31.58 -18.65 20.85
CA GLY A 213 30.51 -19.32 21.57
C GLY A 213 29.27 -18.40 21.75
N PHE A 214 29.49 -17.14 22.14
CA PHE A 214 28.43 -16.14 22.26
C PHE A 214 27.76 -15.85 20.91
N LEU A 215 28.52 -15.63 19.85
CA LEU A 215 28.02 -15.41 18.50
C LEU A 215 27.22 -16.61 17.99
N GLY A 216 27.71 -17.84 18.26
CA GLY A 216 26.98 -19.08 17.97
C GLY A 216 25.63 -19.16 18.70
N ALA A 217 25.59 -18.77 19.98
CA ALA A 217 24.35 -18.70 20.76
C ALA A 217 23.37 -17.65 20.17
N VAL A 218 23.85 -16.49 19.72
CA VAL A 218 23.03 -15.48 19.03
C VAL A 218 22.41 -16.04 17.76
N LEU A 219 23.20 -16.69 16.90
CA LEU A 219 22.73 -17.28 15.65
C LEU A 219 21.72 -18.40 15.91
N PHE A 220 22.00 -19.26 16.88
CA PHE A 220 21.09 -20.34 17.27
C PHE A 220 19.75 -19.80 17.80
N ALA A 221 19.79 -18.84 18.72
CA ALA A 221 18.61 -18.18 19.24
C ALA A 221 17.81 -17.50 18.12
N SER A 222 18.48 -16.81 17.19
CA SER A 222 17.85 -16.17 16.05
C SER A 222 17.12 -17.21 15.16
N ALA A 223 17.77 -18.31 14.82
CA ALA A 223 17.19 -19.37 14.00
C ALA A 223 15.96 -20.02 14.67
N PHE A 224 16.04 -20.28 15.97
CA PHE A 224 14.94 -20.87 16.74
C PHE A 224 13.68 -19.97 16.75
N TYR A 225 13.86 -18.66 16.90
CA TYR A 225 12.74 -17.72 17.01
C TYR A 225 12.16 -17.31 15.65
N VAL A 226 12.89 -17.44 14.52
CA VAL A 226 12.41 -17.10 13.17
C VAL A 226 11.13 -17.84 12.81
N HIS A 227 11.12 -19.15 13.01
CA HIS A 227 9.98 -19.98 12.64
C HIS A 227 8.69 -19.59 13.40
N HIS A 228 8.80 -19.27 14.67
CA HIS A 228 7.67 -18.82 15.49
C HIS A 228 7.24 -17.41 15.12
N SER A 229 8.17 -16.50 14.85
CA SER A 229 7.89 -15.09 14.54
C SER A 229 7.07 -14.92 13.25
N SER A 230 7.31 -15.72 12.22
CA SER A 230 6.58 -15.64 10.96
C SER A 230 5.10 -16.03 11.10
N SER A 231 4.80 -17.04 11.93
CA SER A 231 3.41 -17.46 12.21
C SER A 231 2.63 -16.38 12.99
N TYR A 232 3.30 -15.68 13.92
CA TYR A 232 2.71 -14.52 14.60
C TYR A 232 2.49 -13.35 13.66
N GLY A 233 3.42 -13.09 12.74
CA GLY A 233 3.29 -12.04 11.73
C GLY A 233 2.03 -12.21 10.88
N LYS A 234 1.71 -13.45 10.49
CA LYS A 234 0.49 -13.76 9.74
C LYS A 234 -0.77 -13.48 10.57
N ARG A 235 -0.83 -13.99 11.80
CA ARG A 235 -1.98 -13.77 12.70
C ARG A 235 -2.19 -12.28 12.97
N LEU A 236 -1.10 -11.54 13.20
CA LEU A 236 -1.17 -10.10 13.45
C LEU A 236 -1.71 -9.35 12.22
N LEU A 237 -1.27 -9.72 11.00
CA LEU A 237 -1.80 -9.15 9.77
C LEU A 237 -3.31 -9.44 9.62
N ASP A 238 -3.74 -10.68 9.86
CA ASP A 238 -5.14 -11.07 9.74
C ASP A 238 -6.03 -10.29 10.72
N GLU A 239 -5.59 -10.09 11.98
CA GLU A 239 -6.34 -9.31 12.98
C GLU A 239 -6.31 -7.80 12.68
N ASP A 240 -5.19 -7.25 12.21
CA ASP A 240 -5.08 -5.84 11.79
C ASP A 240 -6.01 -5.56 10.59
N LEU A 241 -6.11 -6.48 9.63
CA LEU A 241 -7.04 -6.40 8.49
C LEU A 241 -8.50 -6.47 8.97
N ALA A 242 -8.84 -7.42 9.86
CA ALA A 242 -10.19 -7.57 10.41
C ALA A 242 -10.64 -6.32 11.20
N MET A 243 -9.74 -5.74 11.99
CA MET A 243 -10.00 -4.50 12.72
C MET A 243 -10.27 -3.33 11.75
N SER A 244 -9.45 -3.17 10.71
CA SER A 244 -9.62 -2.11 9.71
C SER A 244 -10.90 -2.28 8.89
N GLN A 245 -11.26 -3.53 8.52
CA GLN A 245 -12.53 -3.82 7.86
C GLN A 245 -13.73 -3.44 8.73
N THR A 246 -13.67 -3.76 10.03
CA THR A 246 -14.74 -3.40 10.98
C THR A 246 -14.88 -1.89 11.10
N ALA A 247 -13.76 -1.16 11.18
CA ALA A 247 -13.76 0.30 11.25
C ALA A 247 -14.35 0.95 9.99
N LEU A 248 -13.93 0.52 8.80
CA LEU A 248 -14.45 1.07 7.54
C LEU A 248 -15.93 0.77 7.36
N ARG A 249 -16.40 -0.45 7.64
CA ARG A 249 -17.83 -0.79 7.60
C ARG A 249 -18.66 0.08 8.55
N PHE A 250 -18.12 0.40 9.73
CA PHE A 250 -18.79 1.31 10.66
C PHE A 250 -18.88 2.73 10.08
N LEU A 251 -17.80 3.25 9.51
CA LEU A 251 -17.79 4.58 8.89
C LEU A 251 -18.77 4.68 7.71
N ASP A 252 -18.81 3.67 6.85
CA ASP A 252 -19.72 3.60 5.71
C ASP A 252 -21.20 3.56 6.15
N THR A 253 -21.48 2.97 7.31
CA THR A 253 -22.85 2.77 7.82
C THR A 253 -23.19 3.65 9.03
N ILE A 254 -22.35 4.63 9.41
CA ILE A 254 -22.49 5.42 10.64
C ILE A 254 -23.82 6.17 10.73
N LYS A 255 -24.31 6.71 9.61
CA LYS A 255 -25.60 7.40 9.54
C LYS A 255 -26.75 6.44 9.88
N LEU A 256 -26.71 5.23 9.30
CA LEU A 256 -27.72 4.19 9.53
C LEU A 256 -27.64 3.69 10.98
N ALA A 257 -26.41 3.44 11.47
CA ALA A 257 -26.18 3.02 12.85
C ALA A 257 -26.76 4.02 13.87
N ARG A 258 -26.57 5.32 13.62
CA ARG A 258 -27.16 6.39 14.47
C ARG A 258 -28.69 6.44 14.37
N ALA A 259 -29.22 6.33 13.15
CA ALA A 259 -30.67 6.39 12.93
C ALA A 259 -31.41 5.23 13.63
N HIS A 260 -30.78 4.07 13.78
CA HIS A 260 -31.36 2.89 14.41
C HIS A 260 -30.86 2.62 15.83
N GLY A 261 -30.02 3.48 16.41
CA GLY A 261 -29.48 3.30 17.77
C GLY A 261 -28.49 2.13 17.90
N LEU A 262 -27.87 1.69 16.79
CA LEU A 262 -27.00 0.51 16.74
C LEU A 262 -25.51 0.82 16.96
N GLN A 263 -25.16 2.07 17.25
CA GLN A 263 -23.76 2.49 17.42
C GLN A 263 -23.03 1.69 18.52
N HIS A 264 -23.71 1.29 19.58
CA HIS A 264 -23.10 0.52 20.66
C HIS A 264 -22.69 -0.88 20.21
N SER A 265 -23.52 -1.57 19.46
CA SER A 265 -23.19 -2.88 18.88
C SER A 265 -21.97 -2.85 17.92
N PHE A 266 -21.79 -1.74 17.19
CA PHE A 266 -20.59 -1.56 16.37
C PHE A 266 -19.34 -1.32 17.21
N LEU A 267 -19.45 -0.51 18.28
CA LEU A 267 -18.36 -0.27 19.21
C LEU A 267 -17.91 -1.55 19.91
N GLU A 268 -18.85 -2.41 20.33
CA GLU A 268 -18.54 -3.70 20.92
C GLU A 268 -17.76 -4.60 19.94
N ARG A 269 -18.23 -4.72 18.69
CA ARG A 269 -17.53 -5.49 17.64
C ARG A 269 -16.14 -4.98 17.36
N TYR A 270 -15.97 -3.65 17.30
CA TYR A 270 -14.65 -3.05 17.09
C TYR A 270 -13.75 -3.28 18.31
N ALA A 271 -14.29 -3.14 19.53
CA ALA A 271 -13.55 -3.41 20.76
C ALA A 271 -13.07 -4.86 20.85
N GLU A 272 -13.91 -5.83 20.45
CA GLU A 272 -13.51 -7.24 20.37
C GLU A 272 -12.39 -7.47 19.32
N ALA A 273 -12.51 -6.89 18.13
CA ALA A 273 -11.48 -7.00 17.09
C ALA A 273 -10.16 -6.36 17.54
N SER A 274 -10.25 -5.17 18.16
CA SER A 274 -9.10 -4.45 18.72
C SER A 274 -8.45 -5.23 19.87
N ALA A 275 -9.24 -5.85 20.75
CA ALA A 275 -8.71 -6.66 21.85
C ALA A 275 -7.94 -7.89 21.34
N ARG A 276 -8.44 -8.57 20.29
CA ARG A 276 -7.72 -9.70 19.67
C ARG A 276 -6.40 -9.24 19.03
N ALA A 277 -6.41 -8.13 18.30
CA ALA A 277 -5.20 -7.56 17.72
C ALA A 277 -4.18 -7.17 18.80
N LEU A 278 -4.64 -6.56 19.90
CA LEU A 278 -3.81 -6.19 21.05
C LEU A 278 -3.17 -7.41 21.71
N ASP A 279 -3.93 -8.49 21.93
CA ASP A 279 -3.42 -9.74 22.53
C ASP A 279 -2.31 -10.37 21.68
N GLN A 280 -2.49 -10.41 20.34
CA GLN A 280 -1.44 -10.86 19.42
C GLN A 280 -0.19 -9.97 19.49
N ARG A 281 -0.35 -8.64 19.56
CA ARG A 281 0.77 -7.71 19.72
C ARG A 281 1.50 -7.90 21.04
N ILE A 282 0.79 -8.04 22.14
CA ILE A 282 1.38 -8.31 23.47
C ILE A 282 2.15 -9.64 23.44
N THR A 283 1.59 -10.68 22.85
CA THR A 283 2.24 -11.99 22.72
C THR A 283 3.53 -11.89 21.90
N PHE A 284 3.52 -11.14 20.79
CA PHE A 284 4.72 -10.89 20.01
C PHE A 284 5.78 -10.11 20.81
N VAL A 285 5.38 -9.05 21.54
CA VAL A 285 6.29 -8.28 22.40
C VAL A 285 6.89 -9.13 23.52
N ARG A 286 6.08 -10.04 24.13
CA ARG A 286 6.59 -10.99 25.13
C ARG A 286 7.67 -11.89 24.54
N LEU A 287 7.43 -12.47 23.36
CA LEU A 287 8.39 -13.31 22.66
C LEU A 287 9.70 -12.54 22.38
N LEU A 288 9.58 -11.34 21.83
CA LEU A 288 10.71 -10.46 21.51
C LEU A 288 11.53 -10.10 22.76
N SER A 289 10.83 -9.73 23.84
CA SER A 289 11.45 -9.37 25.12
C SER A 289 12.12 -10.55 25.82
N ALA A 290 11.47 -11.73 25.81
CA ALA A 290 12.05 -12.94 26.38
C ALA A 290 13.33 -13.35 25.65
N SER A 291 13.32 -13.32 24.32
CA SER A 291 14.50 -13.67 23.53
C SER A 291 15.65 -12.68 23.76
N ARG A 292 15.35 -11.36 23.81
CA ARG A 292 16.32 -10.31 24.11
C ARG A 292 16.95 -10.48 25.50
N ASN A 293 16.11 -10.64 26.52
CA ASN A 293 16.57 -10.77 27.90
C ASN A 293 17.36 -12.07 28.13
N GLY A 294 16.94 -13.15 27.46
CA GLY A 294 17.69 -14.42 27.46
C GLY A 294 19.09 -14.27 26.88
N LEU A 295 19.24 -13.51 25.78
CA LEU A 295 20.54 -13.26 25.17
C LEU A 295 21.44 -12.38 26.07
N ILE A 296 20.87 -11.34 26.71
CA ILE A 296 21.61 -10.50 27.68
C ILE A 296 22.08 -11.35 28.84
N ALA A 297 21.23 -12.22 29.41
CA ALA A 297 21.61 -13.12 30.51
C ALA A 297 22.69 -14.10 30.08
N ALA A 298 22.62 -14.69 28.88
CA ALA A 298 23.64 -15.56 28.34
C ALA A 298 24.98 -14.83 28.18
N GLY A 299 24.97 -13.58 27.70
CA GLY A 299 26.15 -12.73 27.58
C GLY A 299 26.79 -12.45 28.94
N ALA A 300 25.99 -12.13 29.95
CA ALA A 300 26.47 -11.91 31.32
C ALA A 300 27.10 -13.18 31.93
N LEU A 301 26.47 -14.34 31.74
CA LEU A 301 27.02 -15.62 32.18
C LEU A 301 28.36 -15.94 31.53
N ILE A 302 28.47 -15.71 30.22
CA ILE A 302 29.74 -15.88 29.48
C ILE A 302 30.81 -14.92 29.98
N ALA A 303 30.47 -13.65 30.30
CA ALA A 303 31.40 -12.70 30.86
C ALA A 303 31.96 -13.15 32.22
N VAL A 304 31.07 -13.61 33.11
CA VAL A 304 31.45 -14.15 34.42
C VAL A 304 32.31 -15.40 34.27
N ALA A 305 31.92 -16.33 33.39
CA ALA A 305 32.70 -17.54 33.12
C ALA A 305 34.08 -17.22 32.56
N ALA A 306 34.19 -16.24 31.68
CA ALA A 306 35.45 -15.75 31.12
C ALA A 306 36.38 -15.15 32.21
N MET A 307 35.81 -14.37 33.13
CA MET A 307 36.57 -13.82 34.25
C MET A 307 37.12 -14.92 35.17
N ILE A 308 36.27 -15.87 35.56
CA ILE A 308 36.64 -17.00 36.42
C ILE A 308 37.71 -17.87 35.72
N TRP A 309 37.49 -18.26 34.48
CA TRP A 309 38.38 -19.12 33.71
C TRP A 309 39.72 -18.40 33.42
N GLY A 310 39.65 -17.12 33.02
CA GLY A 310 40.83 -16.30 32.72
C GLY A 310 41.74 -16.08 33.95
N THR A 311 41.16 -15.89 35.13
CA THR A 311 41.93 -15.67 36.37
C THR A 311 42.45 -16.97 36.99
N LEU A 312 41.63 -18.05 37.03
CA LEU A 312 41.97 -19.27 37.77
C LEU A 312 42.71 -20.33 36.96
N VAL A 313 42.53 -20.33 35.60
CA VAL A 313 43.07 -21.40 34.75
C VAL A 313 44.11 -20.89 33.75
N LEU A 314 43.94 -19.70 33.22
CA LEU A 314 44.78 -19.17 32.13
C LEU A 314 45.78 -18.12 32.60
N ASP A 315 45.77 -17.71 33.88
CA ASP A 315 46.61 -16.63 34.45
C ASP A 315 46.69 -15.36 33.58
N VAL A 316 45.55 -15.01 32.93
CA VAL A 316 45.46 -13.86 32.03
C VAL A 316 45.62 -12.57 32.85
N PRO A 317 46.43 -11.60 32.39
CA PRO A 317 46.60 -10.31 33.07
C PRO A 317 45.24 -9.60 33.28
N PRO A 318 44.99 -8.96 34.44
CA PRO A 318 43.73 -8.27 34.75
C PRO A 318 43.31 -7.24 33.69
N LEU A 319 44.28 -6.58 33.05
CA LEU A 319 44.08 -5.59 32.01
C LEU A 319 43.44 -6.22 30.74
N GLU A 320 43.90 -7.41 30.33
CA GLU A 320 43.35 -8.14 29.19
C GLU A 320 41.94 -8.65 29.49
N LEU A 321 41.67 -9.10 30.71
CA LEU A 321 40.33 -9.48 31.15
C LEU A 321 39.37 -8.30 31.15
N MET A 322 39.78 -7.13 31.62
CA MET A 322 38.98 -5.90 31.53
C MET A 322 38.69 -5.52 30.09
N ALA A 323 39.69 -5.57 29.22
CA ALA A 323 39.53 -5.29 27.79
C ALA A 323 38.55 -6.28 27.13
N PHE A 324 38.64 -7.57 27.48
CA PHE A 324 37.70 -8.60 27.02
C PHE A 324 36.24 -8.31 27.42
N VAL A 325 36.02 -7.94 28.69
CA VAL A 325 34.68 -7.57 29.18
C VAL A 325 34.13 -6.36 28.43
N VAL A 326 34.96 -5.35 28.18
CA VAL A 326 34.58 -4.17 27.40
C VAL A 326 34.17 -4.56 25.96
N ILE A 327 34.96 -5.45 25.32
CA ILE A 327 34.64 -5.96 23.98
C ILE A 327 33.28 -6.70 23.99
N LEU A 328 33.06 -7.59 24.98
CA LEU A 328 31.83 -8.35 25.08
C LEU A 328 30.59 -7.44 25.28
N LEU A 329 30.72 -6.41 26.13
CA LEU A 329 29.68 -5.39 26.31
C LEU A 329 29.40 -4.62 25.01
N ARG A 330 30.41 -4.35 24.20
CA ARG A 330 30.30 -3.69 22.91
C ARG A 330 29.64 -4.59 21.84
N LEU A 331 29.84 -5.90 21.93
CA LEU A 331 29.21 -6.89 21.02
C LEU A 331 27.72 -7.09 21.31
N ALA A 332 27.28 -6.82 22.55
CA ALA A 332 25.90 -7.04 22.96
C ALA A 332 24.87 -6.25 22.09
N GLY A 333 25.14 -4.97 21.79
CA GLY A 333 24.27 -4.13 20.99
C GLY A 333 24.04 -4.67 19.57
N PRO A 334 25.08 -4.88 18.76
CA PRO A 334 24.98 -5.48 17.43
C PRO A 334 24.37 -6.88 17.44
N ALA A 335 24.68 -7.72 18.43
CA ALA A 335 24.10 -9.05 18.59
C ALA A 335 22.58 -8.99 18.78
N LEU A 336 22.12 -8.09 19.66
CA LEU A 336 20.69 -7.84 19.88
C LEU A 336 20.01 -7.28 18.62
N CYS A 337 20.70 -6.38 17.89
CA CYS A 337 20.18 -5.82 16.65
C CYS A 337 19.94 -6.91 15.60
N ILE A 338 20.87 -7.87 15.44
CA ILE A 338 20.70 -9.01 14.53
C ILE A 338 19.52 -9.86 14.95
N GLN A 339 19.45 -10.24 16.24
CA GLN A 339 18.37 -11.08 16.75
C GLN A 339 16.98 -10.44 16.55
N GLN A 340 16.82 -9.19 16.97
CA GLN A 340 15.57 -8.44 16.83
C GLN A 340 15.23 -8.21 15.35
N GLY A 341 16.25 -7.88 14.55
CA GLY A 341 16.08 -7.64 13.13
C GLY A 341 15.57 -8.85 12.37
N VAL A 342 16.15 -10.02 12.63
CA VAL A 342 15.70 -11.29 12.01
C VAL A 342 14.24 -11.60 12.38
N GLN A 343 13.84 -11.40 13.64
CA GLN A 343 12.47 -11.59 14.09
C GLN A 343 11.50 -10.58 13.43
N GLN A 344 11.93 -9.33 13.31
CA GLN A 344 11.11 -8.28 12.69
C GLN A 344 10.93 -8.50 11.18
N ILE A 345 11.98 -8.93 10.49
CA ILE A 345 11.89 -9.33 9.08
C ILE A 345 10.92 -10.50 8.93
N ALA A 346 11.06 -11.54 9.74
CA ALA A 346 10.17 -12.71 9.70
C ALA A 346 8.70 -12.33 9.95
N ASN A 347 8.43 -11.38 10.87
CA ASN A 347 7.10 -10.82 11.12
C ASN A 347 6.55 -10.02 9.92
N SER A 348 7.41 -9.44 9.08
CA SER A 348 7.01 -8.61 7.94
C SER A 348 6.84 -9.41 6.63
N VAL A 349 7.36 -10.65 6.55
CA VAL A 349 7.25 -11.51 5.35
C VAL A 349 5.81 -11.70 4.87
N PRO A 350 4.80 -11.96 5.74
CA PRO A 350 3.41 -12.11 5.30
C PRO A 350 2.86 -10.86 4.60
N ARG A 351 3.29 -9.67 5.02
CA ARG A 351 2.90 -8.38 4.43
C ARG A 351 3.47 -8.20 3.03
N PHE A 352 4.74 -8.57 2.85
CA PHE A 352 5.38 -8.57 1.54
C PHE A 352 4.72 -9.57 0.59
N ALA A 353 4.42 -10.77 1.09
CA ALA A 353 3.71 -11.80 0.32
C ALA A 353 2.33 -11.32 -0.14
N LEU A 354 1.57 -10.63 0.73
CA LEU A 354 0.29 -10.04 0.37
C LEU A 354 0.43 -8.93 -0.67
N ALA A 355 1.42 -8.02 -0.50
CA ALA A 355 1.71 -6.97 -1.49
C ALA A 355 2.02 -7.56 -2.87
N ARG A 356 2.83 -8.62 -2.90
CA ARG A 356 3.20 -9.32 -4.12
C ARG A 356 2.01 -10.06 -4.73
N GLN A 357 1.24 -10.78 -3.94
CA GLN A 357 0.02 -11.45 -4.40
C GLN A 357 -0.95 -10.46 -5.04
N LEU A 358 -1.18 -9.29 -4.40
CA LEU A 358 -1.97 -8.21 -4.99
C LEU A 358 -1.37 -7.75 -6.32
N THR A 359 -0.07 -7.53 -6.34
CA THR A 359 0.66 -7.06 -7.54
C THR A 359 0.61 -8.07 -8.68
N ASP A 360 0.69 -9.37 -8.40
CA ASP A 360 0.68 -10.45 -9.40
C ASP A 360 -0.74 -10.81 -9.86
N SER A 361 -1.74 -10.67 -8.98
CA SER A 361 -3.14 -10.94 -9.31
C SER A 361 -3.81 -9.81 -10.10
N LEU A 362 -3.26 -8.58 -10.02
CA LEU A 362 -3.66 -7.47 -10.86
C LEU A 362 -3.04 -7.72 -12.25
N GLY A 363 -3.78 -8.36 -13.13
CA GLY A 363 -3.34 -8.71 -14.49
C GLY A 363 -2.74 -7.51 -15.22
N MET A 364 -1.78 -7.76 -16.12
CA MET A 364 -1.29 -6.68 -16.97
C MET A 364 -2.45 -6.13 -17.80
N PRO A 365 -2.56 -4.80 -17.91
CA PRO A 365 -3.57 -4.22 -18.80
C PRO A 365 -3.30 -4.73 -20.22
N ASP A 366 -4.35 -5.12 -20.92
CA ASP A 366 -4.30 -5.12 -22.37
C ASP A 366 -3.76 -3.75 -22.79
N ARG A 367 -2.68 -3.75 -23.56
CA ARG A 367 -1.93 -2.58 -24.01
C ARG A 367 -2.78 -1.33 -24.01
N VAL A 368 -2.43 -0.35 -23.18
CA VAL A 368 -2.86 1.03 -23.35
C VAL A 368 -2.31 1.49 -24.69
N VAL A 369 -3.08 1.26 -25.73
CA VAL A 369 -2.79 1.82 -27.05
C VAL A 369 -3.04 3.31 -26.94
N SER A 370 -2.00 4.09 -27.16
CA SER A 370 -1.95 5.56 -27.03
C SER A 370 -3.20 6.25 -27.55
N ALA A 371 -3.70 7.23 -26.80
CA ALA A 371 -4.87 8.07 -27.09
C ALA A 371 -4.80 8.93 -28.38
N GLY A 372 -3.89 8.62 -29.30
CA GLY A 372 -3.63 9.42 -30.49
C GLY A 372 -4.56 9.21 -31.66
N LEU A 373 -5.18 8.03 -31.83
CA LEU A 373 -5.93 7.71 -33.05
C LEU A 373 -7.44 8.00 -32.98
N ALA A 374 -8.04 8.06 -31.79
CA ALA A 374 -9.49 8.25 -31.66
C ALA A 374 -10.00 9.66 -32.03
N ARG A 375 -9.12 10.65 -32.06
CA ARG A 375 -9.48 12.06 -32.33
C ARG A 375 -9.74 12.41 -33.80
N THR A 376 -9.46 11.51 -34.74
CA THR A 376 -9.61 11.76 -36.18
C THR A 376 -10.98 11.37 -36.76
N LEU A 377 -11.77 10.56 -36.02
CA LEU A 377 -13.08 10.14 -36.47
C LEU A 377 -14.13 11.18 -36.07
N ARG A 378 -14.93 11.65 -37.03
CA ARG A 378 -16.06 12.58 -36.81
C ARG A 378 -17.35 11.77 -36.61
N GLY A 379 -18.26 12.28 -35.78
CA GLY A 379 -19.54 11.66 -35.47
C GLY A 379 -19.51 10.69 -34.29
N GLY A 380 -20.66 10.20 -33.88
CA GLY A 380 -20.84 9.21 -32.82
C GLY A 380 -20.16 7.88 -33.13
N ALA A 381 -19.93 7.08 -32.10
CA ALA A 381 -19.35 5.74 -32.25
C ALA A 381 -20.41 4.70 -32.62
N VAL A 382 -20.08 3.74 -33.47
CA VAL A 382 -20.95 2.57 -33.72
C VAL A 382 -20.65 1.50 -32.68
N VAL A 383 -21.67 1.04 -31.94
CA VAL A 383 -21.53 -0.03 -30.94
C VAL A 383 -22.21 -1.30 -31.49
N ASP A 384 -21.41 -2.34 -31.70
CA ASP A 384 -21.82 -3.64 -32.24
C ASP A 384 -21.66 -4.71 -31.17
N VAL A 385 -22.80 -5.26 -30.71
CA VAL A 385 -22.87 -6.30 -29.67
C VAL A 385 -23.41 -7.57 -30.34
N ARG A 386 -22.59 -8.67 -30.30
CA ARG A 386 -22.94 -9.94 -30.97
C ARG A 386 -22.82 -11.13 -30.04
N HIS A 387 -23.95 -11.82 -29.82
CA HIS A 387 -24.02 -13.05 -29.05
C HIS A 387 -23.35 -12.98 -27.67
N VAL A 388 -23.44 -11.81 -27.02
CA VAL A 388 -22.77 -11.56 -25.75
C VAL A 388 -23.44 -12.34 -24.63
N GLY A 389 -22.64 -13.15 -23.95
CA GLY A 389 -23.01 -13.87 -22.75
C GLY A 389 -22.02 -13.59 -21.61
N LEU A 390 -22.52 -13.58 -20.38
CA LEU A 390 -21.72 -13.53 -19.17
C LEU A 390 -22.28 -14.52 -18.15
N GLU A 391 -21.51 -15.55 -17.80
CA GLU A 391 -21.88 -16.53 -16.79
C GLU A 391 -21.49 -16.05 -15.39
N ARG A 392 -22.39 -16.20 -14.44
CA ARG A 392 -22.14 -15.89 -13.03
C ARG A 392 -21.26 -16.97 -12.42
N SER A 393 -20.05 -16.64 -11.99
CA SER A 393 -19.26 -17.57 -11.17
C SER A 393 -19.92 -17.70 -9.80
N THR A 394 -20.23 -18.92 -9.40
CA THR A 394 -20.78 -19.24 -8.08
C THR A 394 -19.86 -18.76 -6.96
N GLY A 395 -20.27 -17.71 -6.23
CA GLY A 395 -19.57 -17.18 -5.07
C GLY A 395 -19.01 -15.76 -5.20
N SER A 396 -19.24 -15.07 -6.31
CA SER A 396 -18.87 -13.67 -6.49
C SER A 396 -20.12 -12.77 -6.36
N SER A 397 -19.95 -11.59 -5.77
CA SER A 397 -20.92 -10.48 -5.84
C SER A 397 -21.03 -9.88 -7.26
N ALA A 398 -20.64 -10.65 -8.27
CA ALA A 398 -20.61 -10.25 -9.67
C ALA A 398 -22.03 -10.05 -10.24
N PRO A 399 -22.14 -9.16 -11.23
CA PRO A 399 -23.37 -8.76 -11.89
C PRO A 399 -24.12 -9.91 -12.56
N GLY A 400 -25.39 -9.66 -12.92
CA GLY A 400 -26.34 -10.65 -13.43
C GLY A 400 -25.89 -11.40 -14.70
N ASN A 401 -26.40 -12.62 -14.90
CA ASN A 401 -26.14 -13.40 -16.11
C ASN A 401 -26.68 -12.66 -17.35
N LEU A 402 -25.88 -12.65 -18.41
CA LEU A 402 -26.33 -12.25 -19.75
C LEU A 402 -26.26 -13.48 -20.67
N VAL A 403 -27.28 -13.62 -21.54
CA VAL A 403 -27.39 -14.77 -22.41
C VAL A 403 -27.78 -14.30 -23.81
N ASP A 404 -26.85 -14.44 -24.74
CA ASP A 404 -27.09 -14.24 -26.19
C ASP A 404 -27.63 -12.84 -26.56
N ILE A 405 -26.98 -11.80 -26.03
CA ILE A 405 -27.33 -10.40 -26.29
C ILE A 405 -26.75 -9.98 -27.64
N SER A 406 -27.60 -9.51 -28.55
CA SER A 406 -27.17 -9.02 -29.86
C SER A 406 -27.95 -7.77 -30.27
N PHE A 407 -27.28 -6.65 -30.47
CA PHE A 407 -27.83 -5.41 -31.02
C PHE A 407 -26.72 -4.51 -31.56
N VAL A 408 -27.08 -3.57 -32.43
CA VAL A 408 -26.17 -2.56 -32.94
C VAL A 408 -26.76 -1.19 -32.62
N ALA A 409 -25.96 -0.30 -31.99
CA ALA A 409 -26.29 1.11 -31.87
C ALA A 409 -25.53 1.89 -32.96
N GLN A 410 -26.29 2.62 -33.78
CA GLN A 410 -25.74 3.40 -34.89
C GLN A 410 -25.11 4.72 -34.41
N SER A 411 -24.25 5.30 -35.23
CA SER A 411 -23.62 6.59 -34.94
C SER A 411 -24.66 7.68 -34.69
N GLY A 412 -24.61 8.33 -33.53
CA GLY A 412 -25.53 9.39 -33.11
C GLY A 412 -26.91 8.90 -32.62
N GLU A 413 -27.13 7.58 -32.55
CA GLU A 413 -28.39 6.99 -32.05
C GLU A 413 -28.46 7.06 -30.50
N ILE A 414 -29.61 7.35 -29.94
CA ILE A 414 -29.91 7.24 -28.52
C ILE A 414 -30.65 5.93 -28.28
N VAL A 415 -30.02 4.96 -27.62
CA VAL A 415 -30.57 3.67 -27.27
C VAL A 415 -30.91 3.63 -25.78
N GLY A 416 -32.21 3.43 -25.47
CA GLY A 416 -32.67 3.22 -24.10
C GLY A 416 -32.63 1.74 -23.73
N LEU A 417 -31.96 1.41 -22.61
CA LEU A 417 -32.00 0.07 -22.01
C LEU A 417 -33.06 0.03 -20.91
N SER A 418 -34.10 -0.77 -21.09
CA SER A 418 -35.19 -0.97 -20.15
C SER A 418 -35.17 -2.39 -19.58
N GLY A 419 -35.90 -2.62 -18.49
CA GLY A 419 -36.10 -3.94 -17.88
C GLY A 419 -36.07 -3.91 -16.34
N PRO A 420 -36.47 -5.00 -15.68
CA PRO A 420 -36.54 -5.10 -14.23
C PRO A 420 -35.16 -4.95 -13.58
N SER A 421 -35.13 -4.62 -12.29
CA SER A 421 -33.87 -4.58 -11.51
C SER A 421 -33.23 -5.97 -11.54
N GLY A 422 -31.89 -6.01 -11.71
CA GLY A 422 -31.15 -7.28 -11.82
C GLY A 422 -31.19 -7.96 -13.17
N SER A 423 -31.83 -7.38 -14.22
CA SER A 423 -31.85 -7.96 -15.57
C SER A 423 -30.51 -7.93 -16.32
N GLY A 424 -29.50 -7.25 -15.80
CA GLY A 424 -28.14 -7.19 -16.38
C GLY A 424 -27.83 -5.89 -17.15
N LYS A 425 -28.61 -4.83 -17.02
CA LYS A 425 -28.43 -3.55 -17.74
C LYS A 425 -27.06 -2.90 -17.43
N THR A 426 -26.75 -2.69 -16.16
CA THR A 426 -25.42 -2.18 -15.71
C THR A 426 -24.30 -3.08 -16.20
N THR A 427 -24.47 -4.41 -16.10
CA THR A 427 -23.49 -5.39 -16.60
C THR A 427 -23.22 -5.23 -18.09
N LEU A 428 -24.27 -5.02 -18.88
CA LEU A 428 -24.14 -4.79 -20.31
C LEU A 428 -23.40 -3.47 -20.61
N LEU A 429 -23.71 -2.40 -19.87
CA LEU A 429 -22.95 -1.13 -19.98
C LEU A 429 -21.50 -1.30 -19.59
N ASP A 430 -21.20 -2.06 -18.54
CA ASP A 430 -19.83 -2.36 -18.11
C ASP A 430 -19.04 -3.13 -19.19
N ILE A 431 -19.70 -4.07 -19.90
CA ILE A 431 -19.09 -4.78 -21.02
C ILE A 431 -18.85 -3.83 -22.21
N ILE A 432 -19.83 -2.98 -22.55
CA ILE A 432 -19.67 -1.98 -23.63
C ILE A 432 -18.62 -0.95 -23.27
N CYS A 433 -18.51 -0.59 -21.98
CA CYS A 433 -17.45 0.26 -21.47
C CYS A 433 -16.07 -0.42 -21.49
N GLY A 434 -15.99 -1.76 -21.59
CA GLY A 434 -14.74 -2.52 -21.50
C GLY A 434 -14.23 -2.69 -20.06
N LEU A 435 -15.08 -2.47 -19.06
CA LEU A 435 -14.80 -2.78 -17.65
C LEU A 435 -14.92 -4.28 -17.36
N LEU A 436 -15.80 -4.97 -18.10
CA LEU A 436 -16.01 -6.41 -18.04
C LEU A 436 -15.77 -7.05 -19.41
N GLU A 437 -15.16 -8.22 -19.42
CA GLU A 437 -15.04 -9.06 -20.62
C GLU A 437 -16.21 -10.04 -20.68
N PRO A 438 -16.89 -10.20 -21.83
CA PRO A 438 -17.94 -11.19 -21.97
C PRO A 438 -17.35 -12.61 -21.94
N SER A 439 -18.11 -13.57 -21.37
CA SER A 439 -17.73 -15.00 -21.38
C SER A 439 -17.92 -15.62 -22.78
N SER A 440 -18.82 -15.10 -23.59
CA SER A 440 -19.07 -15.50 -24.98
C SER A 440 -19.49 -14.31 -25.81
N GLY A 441 -19.35 -14.40 -27.12
CA GLY A 441 -19.68 -13.34 -28.07
C GLY A 441 -18.60 -12.24 -28.13
N THR A 442 -18.95 -11.12 -28.75
CA THR A 442 -18.04 -9.99 -28.94
C THR A 442 -18.76 -8.66 -28.84
N VAL A 443 -18.08 -7.65 -28.29
CA VAL A 443 -18.49 -6.24 -28.37
C VAL A 443 -17.42 -5.48 -29.14
N ARG A 444 -17.86 -4.63 -30.05
CA ARG A 444 -16.98 -3.74 -30.80
C ARG A 444 -17.50 -2.33 -30.78
N VAL A 445 -16.60 -1.36 -30.60
CA VAL A 445 -16.89 0.06 -30.72
C VAL A 445 -16.03 0.60 -31.86
N ASP A 446 -16.67 1.10 -32.91
CA ASP A 446 -16.00 1.46 -34.19
C ASP A 446 -15.13 0.31 -34.75
N GLY A 447 -15.62 -0.93 -34.67
CA GLY A 447 -14.93 -2.12 -35.17
C GLY A 447 -13.80 -2.64 -34.29
N SER A 448 -13.43 -1.93 -33.20
CA SER A 448 -12.35 -2.29 -32.26
C SER A 448 -12.92 -2.81 -30.93
N ALA A 449 -12.09 -3.56 -30.16
CA ALA A 449 -12.47 -3.97 -28.83
C ALA A 449 -12.68 -2.75 -27.90
N PRO A 450 -13.62 -2.79 -26.94
CA PRO A 450 -13.94 -1.64 -26.09
C PRO A 450 -12.78 -1.12 -25.25
N SER A 451 -11.80 -1.98 -24.90
CA SER A 451 -10.58 -1.63 -24.17
C SER A 451 -9.61 -0.76 -24.96
N ALA A 452 -9.73 -0.70 -26.28
CA ALA A 452 -8.85 0.04 -27.17
C ALA A 452 -9.43 1.43 -27.46
N ASN A 453 -8.84 2.50 -26.94
CA ASN A 453 -8.93 3.91 -27.39
C ASN A 453 -10.32 4.45 -27.77
N CYS A 454 -11.37 4.03 -27.14
CA CYS A 454 -12.69 4.61 -27.41
C CYS A 454 -12.83 5.95 -26.67
N ASP A 455 -13.13 7.01 -27.40
CA ASP A 455 -13.51 8.30 -26.82
C ASP A 455 -14.93 8.22 -26.25
N ARG A 456 -14.99 7.72 -25.01
CA ARG A 456 -16.22 7.44 -24.28
C ARG A 456 -16.24 8.08 -22.91
N ILE A 457 -17.44 8.28 -22.40
CA ILE A 457 -17.67 8.62 -21.00
C ILE A 457 -18.72 7.68 -20.41
N TYR A 458 -18.47 7.21 -19.20
CA TYR A 458 -19.41 6.42 -18.41
C TYR A 458 -19.84 7.23 -17.19
N LEU A 459 -21.14 7.42 -17.03
CA LEU A 459 -21.74 8.07 -15.87
C LEU A 459 -22.65 7.06 -15.17
N GLY A 460 -22.19 6.60 -14.00
CA GLY A 460 -22.94 5.70 -13.14
C GLY A 460 -23.95 6.41 -12.25
N GLN A 461 -24.68 5.64 -11.48
CA GLN A 461 -25.67 6.12 -10.51
C GLN A 461 -25.05 7.08 -9.49
N GLU A 462 -23.81 6.80 -9.04
CA GLU A 462 -23.03 7.71 -8.19
C GLU A 462 -22.11 8.59 -9.03
N PRO A 463 -22.21 9.91 -8.93
CA PRO A 463 -21.46 10.86 -9.79
C PRO A 463 -19.94 10.88 -9.62
N GLY A 464 -19.37 10.17 -8.64
CA GLY A 464 -17.92 10.09 -8.42
C GLY A 464 -17.26 11.47 -8.24
N LEU A 465 -17.75 12.28 -7.29
CA LEU A 465 -17.15 13.55 -6.90
C LEU A 465 -16.14 13.33 -5.77
N TYR A 466 -15.03 14.06 -5.81
CA TYR A 466 -14.01 14.01 -4.77
C TYR A 466 -13.88 15.38 -4.06
N ALA A 467 -13.29 15.34 -2.86
CA ALA A 467 -13.03 16.55 -2.09
C ALA A 467 -12.04 17.46 -2.84
N GLY A 468 -12.46 18.69 -3.15
CA GLY A 468 -11.69 19.65 -3.92
C GLY A 468 -12.57 20.79 -4.42
N SER A 469 -12.06 21.69 -5.26
CA SER A 469 -12.91 22.70 -5.88
C SER A 469 -13.84 22.10 -6.95
N LEU A 470 -14.93 22.79 -7.26
CA LEU A 470 -15.77 22.43 -8.41
C LEU A 470 -14.96 22.44 -9.70
N ARG A 471 -14.05 23.39 -9.85
CA ARG A 471 -13.06 23.48 -10.94
C ARG A 471 -12.23 22.21 -11.05
N ASP A 472 -11.60 21.77 -9.97
CA ASP A 472 -10.75 20.55 -9.97
C ASP A 472 -11.55 19.33 -10.38
N ASN A 473 -12.77 19.20 -9.85
CA ASN A 473 -13.69 18.13 -10.20
C ASN A 473 -14.03 18.10 -11.70
N MET A 474 -14.09 19.24 -12.38
CA MET A 474 -14.36 19.32 -13.81
C MET A 474 -13.10 19.11 -14.66
N LEU A 475 -11.98 19.72 -14.27
CA LEU A 475 -10.70 19.60 -14.97
C LEU A 475 -10.13 18.18 -14.98
N TRP A 476 -10.45 17.38 -13.97
CA TRP A 476 -10.01 15.98 -13.93
C TRP A 476 -10.48 15.18 -15.14
N PHE A 477 -11.71 15.43 -15.61
CA PHE A 477 -12.28 14.74 -16.77
C PHE A 477 -11.98 15.44 -18.09
N ALA A 478 -11.82 16.76 -18.06
CA ALA A 478 -11.56 17.60 -19.23
C ALA A 478 -10.39 18.57 -18.98
N PRO A 479 -9.13 18.07 -18.91
CA PRO A 479 -7.97 18.92 -18.66
C PRO A 479 -7.85 20.01 -19.71
N GLY A 480 -7.58 21.26 -19.27
CA GLY A 480 -7.41 22.41 -20.14
C GLY A 480 -8.71 23.13 -20.53
N SER A 481 -9.86 22.73 -20.01
CA SER A 481 -11.11 23.49 -20.21
C SER A 481 -11.03 24.87 -19.56
N SER A 482 -11.54 25.90 -20.26
CA SER A 482 -11.60 27.26 -19.72
C SER A 482 -12.76 27.41 -18.72
N ASP A 483 -12.65 28.39 -17.82
CA ASP A 483 -13.69 28.73 -16.86
C ASP A 483 -15.02 29.03 -17.55
N SER A 484 -14.97 29.72 -18.67
CA SER A 484 -16.15 30.06 -19.48
C SER A 484 -16.82 28.80 -20.03
N ALA A 485 -16.03 27.81 -20.50
CA ALA A 485 -16.56 26.53 -20.98
C ALA A 485 -17.20 25.71 -19.84
N MET A 486 -16.55 25.66 -18.68
CA MET A 486 -17.08 24.97 -17.50
C MET A 486 -18.40 25.58 -17.00
N THR A 487 -18.44 26.92 -16.91
CA THR A 487 -19.66 27.65 -16.53
C THR A 487 -20.77 27.43 -17.55
N LYS A 488 -20.45 27.53 -18.85
CA LYS A 488 -21.42 27.28 -19.93
C LYS A 488 -22.01 25.87 -19.87
N ALA A 489 -21.18 24.85 -19.68
CA ALA A 489 -21.64 23.46 -19.57
C ALA A 489 -22.60 23.24 -18.38
N LEU A 490 -22.38 23.94 -17.26
CA LEU A 490 -23.31 23.89 -16.12
C LEU A 490 -24.61 24.62 -16.43
N LEU A 491 -24.57 25.78 -17.09
CA LEU A 491 -25.76 26.55 -17.47
C LEU A 491 -26.64 25.77 -18.47
N GLU A 492 -26.05 25.14 -19.49
CA GLU A 492 -26.76 24.30 -20.45
C GLU A 492 -27.54 23.15 -19.79
N LEU A 493 -27.12 22.71 -18.61
CA LEU A 493 -27.78 21.69 -17.80
C LEU A 493 -28.79 22.26 -16.77
N GLY A 494 -29.20 23.52 -16.89
CA GLY A 494 -30.11 24.19 -15.96
C GLY A 494 -29.44 24.44 -14.59
N GLY A 495 -28.18 24.80 -14.61
CA GLY A 495 -27.37 25.03 -13.40
C GLY A 495 -27.35 26.48 -12.92
N GLU A 496 -28.24 27.37 -13.41
CA GLU A 496 -28.26 28.80 -13.03
C GLU A 496 -28.40 28.95 -11.51
N ARG A 497 -29.46 28.39 -10.93
CA ARG A 497 -29.71 28.44 -9.48
C ARG A 497 -28.62 27.79 -8.64
N PHE A 498 -27.95 26.79 -9.22
CA PHE A 498 -26.82 26.11 -8.58
C PHE A 498 -25.61 27.05 -8.51
N LEU A 499 -25.25 27.69 -9.63
CA LEU A 499 -24.13 28.64 -9.71
C LEU A 499 -24.38 29.90 -8.87
N GLU A 500 -25.61 30.43 -8.85
CA GLU A 500 -25.99 31.58 -8.02
C GLU A 500 -25.76 31.33 -6.53
N ARG A 501 -25.97 30.10 -6.07
CA ARG A 501 -25.74 29.71 -4.67
C ARG A 501 -24.29 29.41 -4.34
N MET A 502 -23.38 29.41 -5.31
CA MET A 502 -21.96 29.15 -5.13
C MET A 502 -21.20 30.45 -4.85
N PRO A 503 -20.84 30.75 -3.59
CA PRO A 503 -20.27 32.04 -3.22
C PRO A 503 -18.92 32.33 -3.86
N LYS A 504 -18.22 31.27 -4.32
CA LYS A 504 -16.90 31.35 -4.97
C LYS A 504 -16.95 30.81 -6.40
N GLY A 505 -18.12 30.66 -7.01
CA GLY A 505 -18.27 30.09 -8.35
C GLY A 505 -17.57 28.73 -8.48
N LEU A 506 -16.72 28.56 -9.49
CA LEU A 506 -15.97 27.31 -9.74
C LEU A 506 -14.95 26.96 -8.63
N ASP A 507 -14.53 27.93 -7.82
CA ASP A 507 -13.59 27.69 -6.70
C ASP A 507 -14.31 27.27 -5.41
N THR A 508 -15.63 27.05 -5.46
CA THR A 508 -16.39 26.53 -4.34
C THR A 508 -15.94 25.11 -4.03
N VAL A 509 -15.66 24.84 -2.74
CA VAL A 509 -15.20 23.52 -2.26
C VAL A 509 -16.36 22.53 -2.28
N VAL A 510 -16.15 21.43 -2.95
CA VAL A 510 -17.01 20.25 -2.96
C VAL A 510 -16.49 19.29 -1.89
N ALA A 511 -17.35 18.85 -0.98
CA ALA A 511 -17.00 17.86 0.03
C ALA A 511 -16.82 16.47 -0.62
N ASP A 512 -16.23 15.52 0.10
CA ASP A 512 -16.07 14.16 -0.36
C ASP A 512 -17.41 13.53 -0.75
N GLY A 513 -17.43 12.85 -1.90
CA GLY A 513 -18.68 12.33 -2.49
C GLY A 513 -19.73 13.41 -2.85
N GLY A 514 -19.36 14.69 -2.82
CA GLY A 514 -20.31 15.80 -3.06
C GLY A 514 -21.30 15.99 -1.93
N GLY A 515 -20.92 15.68 -0.69
CA GLY A 515 -21.83 15.67 0.47
C GLY A 515 -22.53 17.01 0.79
N ASN A 516 -21.98 18.12 0.31
CA ASN A 516 -22.56 19.47 0.42
C ASN A 516 -23.42 19.87 -0.80
N LEU A 517 -23.57 19.00 -1.79
CA LEU A 517 -24.42 19.21 -2.97
C LEU A 517 -25.68 18.33 -2.91
N SER A 518 -26.78 18.83 -3.44
CA SER A 518 -27.98 18.00 -3.66
C SER A 518 -27.69 16.89 -4.70
N ALA A 519 -28.50 15.83 -4.71
CA ALA A 519 -28.33 14.74 -5.67
C ALA A 519 -28.39 15.22 -7.14
N GLY A 520 -29.32 16.12 -7.45
CA GLY A 520 -29.44 16.71 -8.80
C GLY A 520 -28.25 17.59 -9.18
N GLU A 521 -27.66 18.35 -8.23
CA GLU A 521 -26.47 19.15 -8.46
C GLU A 521 -25.25 18.27 -8.72
N ARG A 522 -25.09 17.18 -7.97
CA ARG A 522 -24.04 16.20 -8.24
C ARG A 522 -24.14 15.60 -9.62
N GLN A 523 -25.36 15.24 -10.05
CA GLN A 523 -25.59 14.72 -11.40
C GLN A 523 -25.29 15.77 -12.49
N ARG A 524 -25.68 17.03 -12.29
CA ARG A 524 -25.35 18.12 -13.23
C ARG A 524 -23.84 18.31 -13.39
N VAL A 525 -23.08 18.25 -12.30
CA VAL A 525 -21.61 18.30 -12.39
C VAL A 525 -21.05 17.13 -13.18
N ALA A 526 -21.55 15.91 -12.95
CA ALA A 526 -21.12 14.73 -13.72
C ALA A 526 -21.47 14.83 -15.21
N LEU A 527 -22.66 15.33 -15.53
CA LEU A 527 -23.09 15.56 -16.92
C LEU A 527 -22.28 16.69 -17.58
N ALA A 528 -21.94 17.77 -16.84
CA ALA A 528 -21.09 18.84 -17.36
C ALA A 528 -19.68 18.32 -17.75
N ARG A 529 -19.15 17.34 -17.04
CA ARG A 529 -17.91 16.63 -17.44
C ARG A 529 -18.05 15.96 -18.80
N ALA A 530 -19.22 15.36 -19.10
CA ALA A 530 -19.50 14.75 -20.40
C ALA A 530 -19.53 15.79 -21.51
N ILE A 531 -20.19 16.92 -21.26
CA ILE A 531 -20.26 18.02 -22.23
C ILE A 531 -18.85 18.56 -22.56
N LEU A 532 -18.06 18.84 -21.51
CA LEU A 532 -16.70 19.38 -21.67
C LEU A 532 -15.76 18.43 -22.41
N ARG A 533 -15.91 17.13 -22.20
CA ARG A 533 -15.09 16.12 -22.88
C ARG A 533 -15.48 15.92 -24.32
N ASN A 534 -16.75 16.19 -24.65
CA ASN A 534 -17.33 16.03 -25.98
C ASN A 534 -17.02 14.65 -26.61
N PRO A 535 -17.39 13.54 -25.95
CA PRO A 535 -17.03 12.18 -26.36
C PRO A 535 -17.88 11.71 -27.56
N ARG A 536 -17.44 10.61 -28.20
CA ARG A 536 -18.20 9.96 -29.30
C ARG A 536 -19.20 8.92 -28.79
N LEU A 537 -19.02 8.41 -27.55
CA LEU A 537 -19.93 7.46 -26.90
C LEU A 537 -20.22 7.90 -25.46
N ILE A 538 -21.49 8.00 -25.11
CA ILE A 538 -21.94 8.31 -23.76
C ILE A 538 -22.75 7.11 -23.22
N LEU A 539 -22.31 6.59 -22.08
CA LEU A 539 -23.00 5.52 -21.35
C LEU A 539 -23.56 6.10 -20.05
N LEU A 540 -24.89 6.05 -19.89
CA LEU A 540 -25.60 6.60 -18.74
C LEU A 540 -26.29 5.46 -17.96
N ASP A 541 -25.80 5.16 -16.75
CA ASP A 541 -26.41 4.17 -15.86
C ASP A 541 -27.21 4.86 -14.77
N GLU A 542 -28.49 5.11 -15.00
CA GLU A 542 -29.40 5.86 -14.14
C GLU A 542 -28.89 7.26 -13.75
N ALA A 543 -27.97 7.84 -14.54
CA ALA A 543 -27.26 9.08 -14.24
C ALA A 543 -28.15 10.34 -14.25
N THR A 544 -29.41 10.21 -14.64
CA THR A 544 -30.40 11.30 -14.64
C THR A 544 -31.52 11.10 -13.61
N SER A 545 -31.46 10.02 -12.83
CA SER A 545 -32.55 9.61 -11.91
C SER A 545 -32.90 10.64 -10.83
N SER A 546 -31.96 11.50 -10.41
CA SER A 546 -32.19 12.55 -9.40
C SER A 546 -32.60 13.89 -10.01
N LEU A 547 -32.75 13.97 -11.33
CA LEU A 547 -33.27 15.17 -12.01
C LEU A 547 -34.82 15.10 -12.10
N ASP A 548 -35.42 16.29 -12.14
CA ASP A 548 -36.82 16.41 -12.46
C ASP A 548 -37.08 16.12 -13.94
N ARG A 549 -38.33 15.80 -14.31
CA ARG A 549 -38.70 15.35 -15.66
C ARG A 549 -38.33 16.33 -16.76
N ALA A 550 -38.54 17.62 -16.51
CA ALA A 550 -38.24 18.67 -17.50
C ALA A 550 -36.71 18.80 -17.70
N SER A 551 -35.94 18.78 -16.61
CA SER A 551 -34.46 18.80 -16.67
C SER A 551 -33.88 17.58 -17.36
N GLU A 552 -34.47 16.40 -17.18
CA GLU A 552 -33.99 15.15 -17.79
C GLU A 552 -34.12 15.17 -19.32
N ALA A 553 -35.28 15.62 -19.85
CA ALA A 553 -35.48 15.77 -21.29
C ALA A 553 -34.53 16.79 -21.91
N SER A 554 -34.36 17.95 -21.24
CA SER A 554 -33.43 19.00 -21.68
C SER A 554 -31.97 18.49 -21.69
N VAL A 555 -31.58 17.69 -20.72
CA VAL A 555 -30.20 17.11 -20.67
C VAL A 555 -29.96 16.22 -21.89
N LEU A 556 -30.90 15.36 -22.28
CA LEU A 556 -30.75 14.48 -23.45
C LEU A 556 -30.64 15.30 -24.75
N GLU A 557 -31.41 16.39 -24.87
CA GLU A 557 -31.30 17.31 -26.01
C GLU A 557 -29.93 17.98 -26.07
N VAL A 558 -29.42 18.45 -24.93
CA VAL A 558 -28.09 19.06 -24.85
C VAL A 558 -27.01 18.05 -25.23
N LEU A 559 -27.07 16.81 -24.73
CA LEU A 559 -26.10 15.77 -25.08
C LEU A 559 -26.16 15.38 -26.55
N ARG A 560 -27.38 15.33 -27.14
CA ARG A 560 -27.58 15.08 -28.59
C ARG A 560 -26.99 16.18 -29.47
N ALA A 561 -27.07 17.42 -29.00
CA ALA A 561 -26.58 18.60 -29.72
C ALA A 561 -25.04 18.83 -29.63
N LEU A 562 -24.33 17.96 -28.94
CA LEU A 562 -22.86 18.04 -28.86
C LEU A 562 -22.22 17.99 -30.28
N PRO A 563 -21.09 18.69 -30.51
CA PRO A 563 -20.43 18.73 -31.82
C PRO A 563 -20.05 17.36 -32.39
N THR A 564 -19.81 16.37 -31.53
CA THR A 564 -19.53 14.98 -31.92
C THR A 564 -20.78 14.19 -32.27
N THR A 565 -22.01 14.72 -32.05
CA THR A 565 -23.25 13.96 -32.18
C THR A 565 -23.11 12.55 -31.61
N PRO A 566 -22.88 12.43 -30.29
CA PRO A 566 -22.45 11.17 -29.69
C PRO A 566 -23.53 10.10 -29.76
N THR A 567 -23.12 8.84 -29.87
CA THR A 567 -24.01 7.71 -29.61
C THR A 567 -24.24 7.63 -28.11
N ILE A 568 -25.51 7.52 -27.68
CA ILE A 568 -25.89 7.50 -26.28
C ILE A 568 -26.56 6.17 -25.95
N ILE A 569 -26.07 5.44 -24.98
CA ILE A 569 -26.75 4.26 -24.44
C ILE A 569 -27.10 4.58 -22.98
N LEU A 570 -28.39 4.61 -22.67
CA LEU A 570 -28.86 4.98 -21.35
C LEU A 570 -29.72 3.90 -20.70
N VAL A 571 -29.54 3.69 -19.41
CA VAL A 571 -30.42 2.91 -18.55
C VAL A 571 -31.37 3.86 -17.84
N SER A 572 -32.68 3.64 -18.02
CA SER A 572 -33.69 4.37 -17.25
C SER A 572 -34.88 3.47 -16.91
N HIS A 573 -35.52 3.75 -15.78
CA HIS A 573 -36.76 3.17 -15.37
C HIS A 573 -37.98 4.09 -15.68
N ARG A 574 -37.72 5.30 -16.18
CA ARG A 574 -38.73 6.30 -16.49
C ARG A 574 -39.17 6.19 -17.94
N ARG A 575 -40.48 6.03 -18.13
CA ARG A 575 -41.06 5.91 -19.47
C ARG A 575 -40.83 7.14 -20.33
N GLU A 576 -40.86 8.32 -19.71
CA GLU A 576 -40.67 9.60 -20.39
C GLU A 576 -39.25 9.72 -20.97
N THR A 577 -38.24 9.31 -20.21
CA THR A 577 -36.85 9.27 -20.68
C THR A 577 -36.67 8.27 -21.82
N LEU A 578 -37.26 7.10 -21.68
CA LEU A 578 -37.23 6.07 -22.73
C LEU A 578 -37.95 6.52 -24.00
N SER A 579 -39.04 7.32 -23.90
CA SER A 579 -39.75 7.85 -25.05
C SER A 579 -38.95 8.89 -25.84
N ALA A 580 -37.94 9.50 -25.25
CA ALA A 580 -37.01 10.42 -25.92
C ALA A 580 -35.87 9.68 -26.65
N CYS A 581 -35.76 8.36 -26.50
CA CYS A 581 -34.76 7.54 -27.20
C CYS A 581 -35.26 7.20 -28.63
N ASP A 582 -34.30 7.07 -29.54
CA ASP A 582 -34.59 6.67 -30.91
C ASP A 582 -35.03 5.20 -30.98
N ARG A 583 -34.51 4.38 -30.02
CA ARG A 583 -34.85 2.96 -29.88
C ARG A 583 -34.75 2.51 -28.43
N ILE A 584 -35.64 1.57 -28.09
CA ILE A 584 -35.62 0.93 -26.77
C ILE A 584 -35.24 -0.53 -26.94
N VAL A 585 -34.33 -1.00 -26.07
CA VAL A 585 -33.91 -2.40 -25.96
C VAL A 585 -34.34 -2.89 -24.59
N GLU A 586 -35.18 -3.91 -24.51
CA GLU A 586 -35.64 -4.44 -23.23
C GLU A 586 -34.87 -5.68 -22.83
N LEU A 587 -34.33 -5.68 -21.59
CA LEU A 587 -33.68 -6.83 -20.98
C LEU A 587 -34.58 -7.46 -19.92
N SER A 588 -34.82 -8.77 -20.01
CA SER A 588 -35.51 -9.55 -18.99
C SER A 588 -34.79 -10.89 -18.77
N GLY A 589 -34.49 -11.21 -17.52
CA GLY A 589 -33.77 -12.45 -17.18
C GLY A 589 -32.41 -12.64 -17.90
N GLY A 590 -31.73 -11.55 -18.23
CA GLY A 590 -30.43 -11.60 -18.92
C GLY A 590 -30.54 -11.81 -20.44
N ARG A 591 -31.72 -11.76 -21.04
CA ARG A 591 -31.96 -11.88 -22.48
C ARG A 591 -32.62 -10.64 -23.03
N LEU A 592 -32.39 -10.37 -24.31
CA LEU A 592 -33.21 -9.39 -25.02
C LEU A 592 -34.62 -9.96 -25.18
N VAL A 593 -35.61 -9.16 -24.80
CA VAL A 593 -37.00 -9.41 -25.15
C VAL A 593 -37.27 -8.61 -26.42
N ASP A 594 -37.76 -9.26 -27.48
CA ASP A 594 -38.20 -8.53 -28.66
C ASP A 594 -39.24 -7.50 -28.21
N PRO A 595 -38.99 -6.19 -28.41
CA PRO A 595 -39.99 -5.21 -28.07
C PRO A 595 -41.19 -5.48 -28.96
N ALA A 596 -42.33 -5.85 -28.35
CA ALA A 596 -43.63 -5.69 -29.05
C ALA A 596 -43.62 -4.26 -29.63
N PRO A 597 -44.04 -4.05 -30.90
CA PRO A 597 -43.94 -2.75 -31.55
C PRO A 597 -44.55 -1.70 -30.62
N TRP A 598 -43.70 -0.83 -30.08
CA TRP A 598 -44.11 0.20 -29.13
C TRP A 598 -44.96 1.21 -29.85
N CYS A 599 -46.29 1.12 -29.65
CA CYS A 599 -47.25 2.05 -30.21
C CYS A 599 -47.54 3.14 -29.19
N PRO A 600 -47.14 4.42 -29.44
CA PRO A 600 -47.37 5.54 -28.51
C PRO A 600 -48.86 5.74 -28.12
N SER A 601 -49.79 5.18 -28.87
CA SER A 601 -51.23 5.39 -28.73
C SER A 601 -51.96 4.48 -27.72
N GLU A 602 -51.38 3.36 -27.26
CA GLU A 602 -52.08 2.43 -26.35
C GLU A 602 -51.91 2.71 -24.86
N CYS A 603 -51.03 3.62 -24.43
CA CYS A 603 -50.86 3.96 -23.03
C CYS A 603 -51.88 4.98 -22.48
N ALA A 604 -52.61 5.67 -23.33
CA ALA A 604 -53.63 6.62 -22.88
C ALA A 604 -54.96 5.95 -22.49
N ALA A 605 -55.21 4.70 -22.88
CA ALA A 605 -56.52 4.04 -22.73
C ALA A 605 -56.64 3.10 -21.51
N LYS A 606 -55.61 2.91 -20.69
CA LYS A 606 -55.68 2.00 -19.52
C LYS A 606 -55.73 2.70 -18.14
N HIS A 607 -55.83 4.02 -18.11
CA HIS A 607 -56.03 4.81 -16.88
C HIS A 607 -57.00 5.98 -17.10
N ALA A 608 -58.09 5.75 -17.87
CA ALA A 608 -59.30 6.58 -17.82
C ALA A 608 -60.35 5.88 -16.94
#